data_c78cdbff0f10814e98a29fe71486873f
#
_entry.id   c78cdbff0f10814e98a29fe71486873f
#
_cell.length_a   1.000
_cell.length_b   1.000
_cell.length_c   1.000
_cell.angle_alpha   90.00
_cell.angle_beta   90.00
_cell.angle_gamma   90.00
#
_symmetry.space_group_name_H-M   'P 1'
#
loop_
_entity.id
_entity.type
_entity.pdbx_description
1 polymer ?
#
loop_
_entity_poly.entity_id
_entity_poly.type
_entity_poly.pdbx_seq_one_letter_code
_entity_poly.pdbx_strand_id
1 'polypeptide(L)'
;MDIAWMTARPIAHRGLHDDARPENSLGAFAAGMEAGYPLELDVHLTRDNELVVVHDENLKRVTGQDLKITDCPRETWRALKLCGTEEGIPTLDEVLALVDGRVGLIIEIKKDRCRKIGQLEQKLVDRLHRYNGPFVLKSFDPRVVGWMRRHAPEFFCGQLSDGFRNGKYTPVFSWFMRNLHMIRFNHAQFISFDARALPNAAVTRWHKEKGLPLLCWTIRSQEEADRAKELGADNIIFENFIPKE
;
A
#
# COMPACT_ATOMS: atom_id res chain seq x y z
N MET A 1 -1.89 7.89 17.69
CA MET A 1 -1.19 8.24 16.42
C MET A 1 -2.01 9.29 15.71
N ASP A 2 -1.41 10.41 15.32
CA ASP A 2 -2.09 11.42 14.49
C ASP A 2 -2.17 10.92 13.05
N ILE A 3 -3.36 10.88 12.48
CA ILE A 3 -3.64 10.42 11.11
C ILE A 3 -4.17 11.54 10.19
N ALA A 4 -4.22 12.80 10.67
CA ALA A 4 -4.76 13.92 9.88
C ALA A 4 -3.99 14.12 8.56
N TRP A 5 -2.69 13.83 8.54
CA TRP A 5 -1.86 13.87 7.33
C TRP A 5 -2.38 12.96 6.20
N MET A 6 -3.05 11.85 6.56
CA MET A 6 -3.55 10.86 5.59
C MET A 6 -4.60 11.43 4.63
N THR A 7 -5.30 12.49 5.05
CA THR A 7 -6.33 13.16 4.25
C THR A 7 -5.97 14.60 3.87
N ALA A 8 -4.80 15.10 4.29
CA ALA A 8 -4.40 16.48 4.08
C ALA A 8 -3.86 16.79 2.67
N ARG A 9 -3.13 15.83 2.07
CA ARG A 9 -2.55 15.96 0.72
C ARG A 9 -2.66 14.65 -0.05
N PRO A 10 -2.76 14.67 -1.40
CA PRO A 10 -2.71 13.47 -2.23
C PRO A 10 -1.49 12.62 -1.93
N ILE A 11 -1.62 11.31 -2.04
CA ILE A 11 -0.61 10.33 -1.66
C ILE A 11 0.06 9.79 -2.93
N ALA A 12 1.38 9.86 -3.03
CA ALA A 12 2.13 9.36 -4.17
C ALA A 12 2.22 7.82 -4.13
N HIS A 13 1.59 7.15 -5.11
CA HIS A 13 1.54 5.69 -5.24
C HIS A 13 2.92 5.15 -5.57
N ARG A 14 3.49 4.30 -4.70
CA ARG A 14 4.85 3.75 -4.85
C ARG A 14 5.95 4.81 -5.01
N GLY A 15 5.78 5.97 -4.36
CA GLY A 15 6.57 7.16 -4.54
C GLY A 15 6.14 8.00 -5.75
N LEU A 16 6.78 9.15 -5.96
CA LEU A 16 6.58 10.00 -7.14
C LEU A 16 7.46 9.48 -8.28
N HIS A 17 7.05 8.35 -8.85
CA HIS A 17 7.79 7.61 -9.86
C HIS A 17 7.54 8.12 -11.29
N ASP A 18 8.52 7.92 -12.16
CA ASP A 18 8.50 8.19 -13.58
C ASP A 18 9.48 7.25 -14.32
N ASP A 19 9.75 7.49 -15.61
CA ASP A 19 10.67 6.65 -16.41
C ASP A 19 12.11 6.62 -15.87
N ALA A 20 12.55 7.67 -15.18
CA ALA A 20 13.90 7.76 -14.61
C ALA A 20 13.97 7.25 -13.15
N ARG A 21 12.85 7.27 -12.46
CA ARG A 21 12.68 6.88 -11.05
C ARG A 21 11.62 5.79 -10.93
N PRO A 22 11.99 4.53 -10.98
CA PRO A 22 11.04 3.42 -10.94
C PRO A 22 10.15 3.43 -9.69
N GLU A 23 8.95 2.85 -9.81
CA GLU A 23 8.06 2.63 -8.68
C GLU A 23 8.77 1.90 -7.51
N ASN A 24 8.46 2.25 -6.28
CA ASN A 24 9.05 1.66 -5.07
C ASN A 24 10.59 1.80 -4.98
N SER A 25 11.21 2.72 -5.71
CA SER A 25 12.64 3.02 -5.63
C SER A 25 12.93 4.14 -4.62
N LEU A 26 14.18 4.23 -4.14
CA LEU A 26 14.61 5.32 -3.26
C LEU A 26 14.50 6.68 -3.97
N GLY A 27 14.79 6.74 -5.27
CA GLY A 27 14.64 7.96 -6.07
C GLY A 27 13.19 8.42 -6.18
N ALA A 28 12.22 7.51 -6.36
CA ALA A 28 10.81 7.85 -6.38
C ALA A 28 10.31 8.35 -5.02
N PHE A 29 10.78 7.76 -3.92
CA PHE A 29 10.44 8.23 -2.57
C PHE A 29 11.06 9.58 -2.26
N ALA A 30 12.31 9.81 -2.62
CA ALA A 30 12.98 11.11 -2.46
C ALA A 30 12.21 12.21 -3.20
N ALA A 31 11.84 11.98 -4.46
CA ALA A 31 11.09 12.93 -5.27
C ALA A 31 9.72 13.27 -4.66
N GLY A 32 8.97 12.24 -4.20
CA GLY A 32 7.66 12.45 -3.57
C GLY A 32 7.76 13.24 -2.27
N MET A 33 8.78 12.95 -1.47
CA MET A 33 9.07 13.63 -0.23
C MET A 33 9.49 15.09 -0.45
N GLU A 34 10.36 15.37 -1.44
CA GLU A 34 10.75 16.73 -1.81
C GLU A 34 9.55 17.56 -2.29
N ALA A 35 8.63 16.93 -3.00
CA ALA A 35 7.35 17.55 -3.39
C ALA A 35 6.34 17.66 -2.22
N GLY A 36 6.67 17.14 -1.03
CA GLY A 36 5.83 17.21 0.17
C GLY A 36 4.62 16.26 0.15
N TYR A 37 4.61 15.22 -0.68
CA TYR A 37 3.56 14.22 -0.70
C TYR A 37 3.80 13.13 0.34
N PRO A 38 2.76 12.68 1.07
CA PRO A 38 2.79 11.38 1.71
C PRO A 38 3.04 10.28 0.67
N LEU A 39 3.69 9.21 1.09
CA LEU A 39 4.14 8.14 0.20
C LEU A 39 3.37 6.85 0.47
N GLU A 40 3.05 6.14 -0.57
CA GLU A 40 2.57 4.76 -0.47
C GLU A 40 3.64 3.81 -0.97
N LEU A 41 3.75 2.65 -0.34
CA LEU A 41 4.74 1.62 -0.65
C LEU A 41 4.25 0.21 -0.33
N ASP A 42 4.87 -0.79 -0.97
CA ASP A 42 4.49 -2.20 -0.90
C ASP A 42 5.59 -3.04 -0.22
N VAL A 43 5.26 -3.79 0.84
CA VAL A 43 6.25 -4.56 1.59
C VAL A 43 6.04 -6.05 1.42
N HIS A 44 7.12 -6.74 1.03
CA HIS A 44 7.26 -8.21 1.04
C HIS A 44 8.30 -8.65 2.08
N LEU A 45 8.24 -9.93 2.43
CA LEU A 45 9.25 -10.59 3.24
C LEU A 45 10.02 -11.59 2.35
N THR A 46 11.34 -11.41 2.22
CA THR A 46 12.20 -12.30 1.43
C THR A 46 12.40 -13.66 2.10
N ARG A 47 13.03 -14.60 1.36
CA ARG A 47 13.47 -15.88 1.89
C ARG A 47 14.37 -15.72 3.13
N ASP A 48 15.24 -14.72 3.12
CA ASP A 48 16.20 -14.48 4.19
C ASP A 48 15.64 -13.58 5.31
N ASN A 49 14.32 -13.48 5.36
CA ASN A 49 13.59 -12.69 6.36
C ASN A 49 13.92 -11.18 6.34
N GLU A 50 14.19 -10.59 5.19
CA GLU A 50 14.29 -9.14 5.04
C GLU A 50 12.99 -8.53 4.55
N LEU A 51 12.63 -7.37 5.10
CA LEU A 51 11.53 -6.55 4.61
C LEU A 51 12.03 -5.73 3.42
N VAL A 52 11.48 -5.98 2.25
CA VAL A 52 11.84 -5.29 1.00
C VAL A 52 10.64 -4.59 0.40
N VAL A 53 10.91 -3.52 -0.38
CA VAL A 53 9.87 -2.68 -0.94
C VAL A 53 9.79 -2.90 -2.44
N VAL A 54 8.76 -3.62 -2.87
CA VAL A 54 8.45 -3.93 -4.28
C VAL A 54 6.99 -4.37 -4.38
N HIS A 55 6.32 -4.08 -5.50
CA HIS A 55 4.88 -4.39 -5.61
C HIS A 55 4.61 -5.86 -5.90
N ASP A 56 5.29 -6.43 -6.91
CA ASP A 56 5.01 -7.78 -7.40
C ASP A 56 5.83 -8.83 -6.65
N GLU A 57 5.22 -9.97 -6.31
CA GLU A 57 5.96 -11.15 -5.84
C GLU A 57 6.94 -11.64 -6.91
N ASN A 58 6.51 -11.65 -8.19
CA ASN A 58 7.35 -11.99 -9.34
C ASN A 58 8.00 -10.73 -9.91
N LEU A 59 9.32 -10.68 -9.92
CA LEU A 59 10.12 -9.52 -10.28
C LEU A 59 10.22 -9.24 -11.79
N LYS A 60 9.63 -10.09 -12.65
CA LYS A 60 9.79 -10.01 -14.11
C LYS A 60 9.43 -8.66 -14.70
N ARG A 61 8.34 -8.04 -14.22
CA ARG A 61 7.86 -6.74 -14.75
C ARG A 61 8.85 -5.61 -14.47
N VAL A 62 9.42 -5.59 -13.27
CA VAL A 62 10.27 -4.47 -12.81
C VAL A 62 11.76 -4.71 -12.99
N THR A 63 12.22 -5.97 -13.18
CA THR A 63 13.64 -6.28 -13.35
C THR A 63 13.98 -7.07 -14.61
N GLY A 64 12.97 -7.55 -15.34
CA GLY A 64 13.16 -8.49 -16.47
C GLY A 64 13.44 -9.94 -16.06
N GLN A 65 13.70 -10.20 -14.77
CA GLN A 65 14.06 -11.53 -14.26
C GLN A 65 12.82 -12.25 -13.71
N ASP A 66 12.56 -13.48 -14.20
CA ASP A 66 11.44 -14.32 -13.76
C ASP A 66 11.77 -15.02 -12.44
N LEU A 67 11.80 -14.25 -11.36
CA LEU A 67 12.15 -14.66 -10.00
C LEU A 67 11.08 -14.18 -9.02
N LYS A 68 10.85 -14.95 -7.96
CA LYS A 68 10.00 -14.52 -6.85
C LYS A 68 10.85 -13.93 -5.74
N ILE A 69 10.52 -12.72 -5.32
CA ILE A 69 11.23 -12.04 -4.22
C ILE A 69 11.19 -12.85 -2.92
N THR A 70 10.12 -13.61 -2.70
CA THR A 70 9.93 -14.47 -1.53
C THR A 70 10.84 -15.69 -1.50
N ASP A 71 11.36 -16.14 -2.66
CA ASP A 71 12.21 -17.32 -2.80
C ASP A 71 13.65 -16.95 -3.15
N CYS A 72 13.90 -15.68 -3.44
CA CYS A 72 15.19 -15.18 -3.90
C CYS A 72 16.13 -14.90 -2.73
N PRO A 73 17.38 -15.40 -2.74
CA PRO A 73 18.37 -15.07 -1.73
C PRO A 73 18.86 -13.62 -1.88
N ARG A 74 19.36 -13.06 -0.78
CA ARG A 74 19.73 -11.63 -0.68
C ARG A 74 20.72 -11.20 -1.77
N GLU A 75 21.77 -11.94 -2.00
CA GLU A 75 22.80 -11.64 -3.01
C GLU A 75 22.22 -11.53 -4.42
N THR A 76 21.15 -12.29 -4.71
CA THR A 76 20.48 -12.27 -6.01
C THR A 76 19.60 -11.04 -6.16
N TRP A 77 18.62 -10.81 -5.25
CA TRP A 77 17.70 -9.68 -5.44
C TRP A 77 18.38 -8.31 -5.25
N ARG A 78 19.45 -8.23 -4.43
CA ARG A 78 20.25 -7.00 -4.27
C ARG A 78 21.00 -6.59 -5.53
N ALA A 79 21.36 -7.54 -6.39
CA ALA A 79 22.03 -7.27 -7.65
C ALA A 79 21.06 -6.81 -8.77
N LEU A 80 19.75 -6.97 -8.57
CA LEU A 80 18.75 -6.61 -9.59
C LEU A 80 18.57 -5.11 -9.69
N LYS A 81 18.37 -4.63 -10.90
CA LYS A 81 18.07 -3.24 -11.22
C LYS A 81 16.61 -3.10 -11.64
N LEU A 82 15.99 -2.00 -11.21
CA LEU A 82 14.60 -1.68 -11.51
C LEU A 82 14.49 -0.97 -12.87
N CYS A 83 13.65 -1.50 -13.76
CA CYS A 83 13.28 -0.88 -15.05
C CYS A 83 14.48 -0.41 -15.89
N GLY A 84 15.64 -1.09 -15.79
CA GLY A 84 16.84 -0.73 -16.56
C GLY A 84 17.58 0.51 -16.08
N THR A 85 17.23 1.06 -14.91
CA THR A 85 17.92 2.17 -14.25
C THR A 85 19.05 1.66 -13.33
N GLU A 86 19.73 2.57 -12.61
CA GLU A 86 20.70 2.19 -11.57
C GLU A 86 20.03 1.89 -10.21
N GLU A 87 18.75 2.16 -10.07
CA GLU A 87 17.97 1.87 -8.85
C GLU A 87 17.84 0.37 -8.61
N GLY A 88 18.01 -0.04 -7.34
CA GLY A 88 17.77 -1.42 -6.90
C GLY A 88 16.47 -1.55 -6.10
N ILE A 89 16.13 -2.78 -5.72
CA ILE A 89 15.03 -3.03 -4.79
C ILE A 89 15.47 -2.59 -3.39
N PRO A 90 14.83 -1.59 -2.76
CA PRO A 90 15.23 -1.15 -1.44
C PRO A 90 14.69 -2.06 -0.33
N THR A 91 15.39 -2.13 0.78
CA THR A 91 14.84 -2.62 2.04
C THR A 91 13.89 -1.59 2.65
N LEU A 92 12.97 -2.04 3.50
CA LEU A 92 12.15 -1.11 4.28
C LEU A 92 13.01 -0.20 5.17
N ASP A 93 14.13 -0.71 5.71
CA ASP A 93 15.05 0.07 6.52
C ASP A 93 15.66 1.25 5.76
N GLU A 94 16.04 1.03 4.50
CA GLU A 94 16.56 2.09 3.63
C GLU A 94 15.51 3.17 3.36
N VAL A 95 14.25 2.75 3.11
CA VAL A 95 13.14 3.70 2.91
C VAL A 95 12.83 4.47 4.19
N LEU A 96 12.73 3.80 5.33
CA LEU A 96 12.45 4.46 6.62
C LEU A 96 13.56 5.45 7.01
N ALA A 97 14.84 5.10 6.74
CA ALA A 97 15.98 6.00 6.97
C ALA A 97 15.96 7.21 6.02
N LEU A 98 15.59 7.00 4.74
CA LEU A 98 15.46 8.09 3.76
C LEU A 98 14.35 9.07 4.17
N VAL A 99 13.17 8.54 4.53
CA VAL A 99 11.99 9.37 4.86
C VAL A 99 12.16 10.07 6.19
N ASP A 100 12.72 9.41 7.19
CA ASP A 100 13.04 9.95 8.53
C ASP A 100 11.93 10.82 9.16
N GLY A 101 10.68 10.37 8.98
CA GLY A 101 9.50 11.04 9.55
C GLY A 101 9.06 12.33 8.84
N ARG A 102 9.72 12.75 7.76
CA ARG A 102 9.42 14.01 7.06
C ARG A 102 8.05 14.04 6.38
N VAL A 103 7.56 12.89 5.94
CA VAL A 103 6.22 12.72 5.36
C VAL A 103 5.57 11.44 5.90
N GLY A 104 4.24 11.36 5.78
CA GLY A 104 3.49 10.16 6.17
C GLY A 104 3.68 9.00 5.21
N LEU A 105 3.67 7.76 5.72
CA LEU A 105 3.78 6.53 4.95
C LEU A 105 2.51 5.71 5.01
N ILE A 106 2.00 5.28 3.85
CA ILE A 106 1.00 4.21 3.74
C ILE A 106 1.70 2.94 3.30
N ILE A 107 1.78 1.96 4.18
CA ILE A 107 2.51 0.72 3.95
C ILE A 107 1.51 -0.39 3.63
N GLU A 108 1.54 -0.89 2.39
CA GLU A 108 0.78 -2.08 2.02
C GLU A 108 1.54 -3.34 2.43
N ILE A 109 0.89 -4.16 3.25
CA ILE A 109 1.41 -5.47 3.66
C ILE A 109 0.98 -6.48 2.60
N LYS A 110 1.93 -6.94 1.78
CA LYS A 110 1.69 -7.95 0.75
C LYS A 110 1.54 -9.33 1.39
N LYS A 111 0.60 -10.11 0.90
CA LYS A 111 0.40 -11.48 1.35
C LYS A 111 0.80 -12.45 0.27
N ASP A 112 1.93 -13.08 0.48
CA ASP A 112 2.43 -14.16 -0.36
C ASP A 112 1.68 -15.46 -0.06
N ARG A 113 1.31 -16.22 -1.10
CA ARG A 113 0.46 -17.40 -0.96
C ARG A 113 1.06 -18.49 -0.05
N CYS A 114 2.37 -18.58 -0.02
CA CYS A 114 3.10 -19.65 0.70
C CYS A 114 3.40 -19.33 2.16
N ARG A 115 3.17 -18.09 2.62
CA ARG A 115 3.53 -17.66 3.99
C ARG A 115 2.37 -17.74 4.96
N LYS A 116 2.67 -18.13 6.19
CA LYS A 116 1.71 -18.07 7.30
C LYS A 116 1.50 -16.61 7.71
N ILE A 117 0.26 -16.28 8.08
CA ILE A 117 -0.06 -14.98 8.71
C ILE A 117 0.72 -14.87 10.02
N GLY A 118 1.29 -13.70 10.27
CA GLY A 118 2.08 -13.40 11.47
C GLY A 118 3.60 -13.33 11.22
N GLN A 119 4.14 -13.90 10.15
CA GLN A 119 5.59 -13.88 9.89
C GLN A 119 6.09 -12.52 9.42
N LEU A 120 5.50 -11.99 8.35
CA LEU A 120 5.81 -10.65 7.85
C LEU A 120 5.32 -9.60 8.83
N GLU A 121 4.09 -9.79 9.30
CA GLU A 121 3.40 -8.84 10.17
C GLU A 121 4.18 -8.58 11.47
N GLN A 122 4.66 -9.65 12.16
CA GLN A 122 5.44 -9.47 13.39
C GLN A 122 6.76 -8.73 13.12
N LYS A 123 7.47 -9.10 12.06
CA LYS A 123 8.72 -8.44 11.71
C LYS A 123 8.51 -6.96 11.36
N LEU A 124 7.43 -6.66 10.65
CA LEU A 124 7.04 -5.28 10.35
C LEU A 124 6.72 -4.49 11.62
N VAL A 125 5.96 -5.08 12.55
CA VAL A 125 5.64 -4.48 13.85
C VAL A 125 6.91 -4.18 14.65
N ASP A 126 7.82 -5.16 14.77
CA ASP A 126 9.09 -5.00 15.48
C ASP A 126 9.95 -3.87 14.91
N ARG A 127 9.89 -3.68 13.58
CA ARG A 127 10.62 -2.61 12.90
C ARG A 127 9.96 -1.25 13.08
N LEU A 128 8.63 -1.17 12.94
CA LEU A 128 7.89 0.07 13.03
C LEU A 128 7.81 0.64 14.44
N HIS A 129 7.91 -0.17 15.49
CA HIS A 129 8.06 0.31 16.87
C HIS A 129 9.32 1.15 17.11
N ARG A 130 10.31 1.04 16.20
CA ARG A 130 11.56 1.82 16.26
C ARG A 130 11.56 3.02 15.29
N TYR A 131 10.44 3.24 14.60
CA TYR A 131 10.29 4.33 13.65
C TYR A 131 9.41 5.42 14.26
N ASN A 132 9.93 6.66 14.28
CA ASN A 132 9.24 7.79 14.92
C ASN A 132 8.37 8.60 13.95
N GLY A 133 8.39 8.28 12.64
CA GLY A 133 7.58 8.98 11.64
C GLY A 133 6.11 8.55 11.62
N PRO A 134 5.22 9.33 11.01
CA PRO A 134 3.82 8.97 10.84
C PRO A 134 3.65 7.88 9.79
N PHE A 135 2.86 6.87 10.09
CA PHE A 135 2.51 5.81 9.14
C PHE A 135 1.14 5.21 9.42
N VAL A 136 0.56 4.58 8.41
CA VAL A 136 -0.59 3.69 8.51
C VAL A 136 -0.35 2.44 7.66
N LEU A 137 -1.07 1.37 7.98
CA LEU A 137 -0.92 0.06 7.33
C LEU A 137 -2.17 -0.28 6.54
N LYS A 138 -2.04 -1.02 5.45
CA LYS A 138 -3.16 -1.59 4.72
C LYS A 138 -2.83 -2.97 4.15
N SER A 139 -3.84 -3.78 3.86
CA SER A 139 -3.67 -5.03 3.13
C SER A 139 -4.95 -5.44 2.40
N PHE A 140 -4.79 -6.14 1.28
CA PHE A 140 -5.90 -6.85 0.62
C PHE A 140 -6.38 -8.06 1.42
N ASP A 141 -5.48 -8.73 2.14
CA ASP A 141 -5.86 -9.91 2.90
C ASP A 141 -6.51 -9.52 4.24
N PRO A 142 -7.81 -9.81 4.44
CA PRO A 142 -8.49 -9.44 5.68
C PRO A 142 -7.94 -10.14 6.92
N ARG A 143 -7.21 -11.26 6.74
CA ARG A 143 -6.54 -11.97 7.84
C ARG A 143 -5.32 -11.21 8.33
N VAL A 144 -4.58 -10.54 7.43
CA VAL A 144 -3.47 -9.63 7.77
C VAL A 144 -4.00 -8.46 8.60
N VAL A 145 -5.05 -7.79 8.11
CA VAL A 145 -5.68 -6.68 8.84
C VAL A 145 -6.15 -7.14 10.23
N GLY A 146 -6.84 -8.28 10.31
CA GLY A 146 -7.30 -8.84 11.59
C GLY A 146 -6.15 -9.26 12.52
N TRP A 147 -5.02 -9.70 11.99
CA TRP A 147 -3.82 -10.00 12.77
C TRP A 147 -3.25 -8.70 13.35
N MET A 148 -3.05 -7.67 12.52
CA MET A 148 -2.55 -6.36 12.95
C MET A 148 -3.42 -5.77 14.06
N ARG A 149 -4.74 -5.79 13.89
CA ARG A 149 -5.69 -5.27 14.88
C ARG A 149 -5.64 -5.98 16.24
N ARG A 150 -5.23 -7.25 16.29
CA ARG A 150 -5.11 -8.03 17.50
C ARG A 150 -3.74 -7.92 18.17
N HIS A 151 -2.65 -7.81 17.41
CA HIS A 151 -1.28 -7.93 17.92
C HIS A 151 -0.54 -6.58 17.97
N ALA A 152 -1.00 -5.59 17.21
CA ALA A 152 -0.47 -4.22 17.21
C ALA A 152 -1.64 -3.21 17.12
N PRO A 153 -2.55 -3.19 18.12
CA PRO A 153 -3.76 -2.35 18.10
C PRO A 153 -3.47 -0.85 18.06
N GLU A 154 -2.28 -0.44 18.45
CA GLU A 154 -1.78 0.95 18.39
C GLU A 154 -1.51 1.42 16.96
N PHE A 155 -1.31 0.52 16.00
CA PHE A 155 -1.09 0.85 14.59
C PHE A 155 -2.42 0.98 13.85
N PHE A 156 -2.57 2.07 13.13
CA PHE A 156 -3.77 2.33 12.33
C PHE A 156 -3.74 1.47 11.06
N CYS A 157 -4.72 0.56 10.92
CA CYS A 157 -4.72 -0.43 9.85
C CYS A 157 -6.04 -0.45 9.09
N GLY A 158 -5.96 -0.38 7.75
CA GLY A 158 -7.08 -0.33 6.82
C GLY A 158 -7.24 -1.56 5.94
N GLN A 159 -8.47 -1.72 5.42
CA GLN A 159 -8.80 -2.74 4.43
C GLN A 159 -8.64 -2.19 3.03
N LEU A 160 -7.77 -2.83 2.25
CA LEU A 160 -7.62 -2.58 0.82
C LEU A 160 -8.58 -3.49 0.05
N SER A 161 -9.32 -2.94 -0.90
CA SER A 161 -10.30 -3.70 -1.67
C SER A 161 -10.52 -3.09 -3.07
N ASP A 162 -10.92 -3.92 -3.99
CA ASP A 162 -11.31 -3.53 -5.36
C ASP A 162 -12.74 -4.02 -5.70
N GLY A 163 -13.12 -3.89 -6.95
CA GLY A 163 -14.41 -4.36 -7.42
C GLY A 163 -14.56 -5.90 -7.47
N PHE A 164 -13.46 -6.65 -7.36
CA PHE A 164 -13.42 -8.12 -7.46
C PHE A 164 -14.19 -8.68 -8.68
N ARG A 165 -14.09 -7.99 -9.83
CA ARG A 165 -14.82 -8.33 -11.07
C ARG A 165 -13.98 -9.12 -12.08
N ASN A 166 -12.72 -9.41 -11.77
CA ASN A 166 -11.73 -10.00 -12.68
C ASN A 166 -11.84 -11.53 -12.86
N GLY A 167 -12.82 -12.20 -12.24
CA GLY A 167 -13.01 -13.65 -12.33
C GLY A 167 -11.94 -14.50 -11.63
N LYS A 168 -10.95 -13.89 -10.96
CA LYS A 168 -9.83 -14.57 -10.32
C LYS A 168 -10.25 -15.37 -9.07
N TYR A 169 -11.38 -15.03 -8.47
CA TYR A 169 -11.89 -15.61 -7.23
C TYR A 169 -13.29 -16.18 -7.44
N THR A 170 -13.73 -17.06 -6.52
CA THR A 170 -15.11 -17.58 -6.55
C THR A 170 -16.12 -16.43 -6.42
N PRO A 171 -17.33 -16.56 -7.02
CA PRO A 171 -18.35 -15.51 -6.94
C PRO A 171 -18.72 -15.11 -5.51
N VAL A 172 -18.80 -16.09 -4.60
CA VAL A 172 -19.14 -15.86 -3.18
C VAL A 172 -18.03 -15.06 -2.50
N PHE A 173 -16.75 -15.42 -2.71
CA PHE A 173 -15.63 -14.68 -2.15
C PHE A 173 -15.55 -13.27 -2.72
N SER A 174 -15.70 -13.11 -4.04
CA SER A 174 -15.72 -11.81 -4.70
C SER A 174 -16.85 -10.92 -4.17
N TRP A 175 -18.03 -11.48 -3.97
CA TRP A 175 -19.16 -10.77 -3.37
C TRP A 175 -18.88 -10.33 -1.94
N PHE A 176 -18.31 -11.22 -1.11
CA PHE A 176 -17.95 -10.94 0.27
C PHE A 176 -16.91 -9.80 0.38
N MET A 177 -15.86 -9.85 -0.45
CA MET A 177 -14.80 -8.87 -0.48
C MET A 177 -15.26 -7.50 -1.03
N ARG A 178 -15.99 -7.51 -2.15
CA ARG A 178 -16.53 -6.28 -2.77
C ARG A 178 -17.52 -5.54 -1.87
N ASN A 179 -18.26 -6.28 -1.05
CA ASN A 179 -19.23 -5.69 -0.11
C ASN A 179 -18.63 -5.40 1.27
N LEU A 180 -17.32 -5.50 1.41
CA LEU A 180 -16.57 -5.15 2.63
C LEU A 180 -17.09 -5.86 3.90
N HIS A 181 -17.65 -7.08 3.74
CA HIS A 181 -18.18 -7.84 4.88
C HIS A 181 -17.08 -8.22 5.90
N MET A 182 -15.80 -8.34 5.43
CA MET A 182 -14.66 -8.64 6.27
C MET A 182 -14.40 -7.58 7.36
N ILE A 183 -14.80 -6.32 7.16
CA ILE A 183 -14.56 -5.24 8.14
C ILE A 183 -15.25 -5.54 9.48
N ARG A 184 -16.34 -6.29 9.48
CA ARG A 184 -17.03 -6.72 10.71
C ARG A 184 -16.18 -7.66 11.57
N PHE A 185 -15.21 -8.34 10.98
CA PHE A 185 -14.39 -9.36 11.63
C PHE A 185 -12.96 -8.89 11.88
N ASN A 186 -12.40 -8.11 10.96
CA ASN A 186 -11.03 -7.65 11.05
C ASN A 186 -10.87 -6.26 11.69
N HIS A 187 -12.00 -5.53 11.89
CA HIS A 187 -12.06 -4.21 12.54
C HIS A 187 -11.12 -3.18 11.88
N ALA A 188 -11.05 -3.18 10.55
CA ALA A 188 -10.31 -2.17 9.80
C ALA A 188 -10.77 -0.76 10.18
N GLN A 189 -9.83 0.18 10.23
CA GLN A 189 -10.04 1.54 10.71
C GLN A 189 -10.16 2.57 9.56
N PHE A 190 -9.80 2.18 8.34
CA PHE A 190 -10.06 2.95 7.12
C PHE A 190 -10.25 2.00 5.93
N ILE A 191 -10.73 2.54 4.84
CA ILE A 191 -10.95 1.83 3.58
C ILE A 191 -10.01 2.43 2.53
N SER A 192 -9.27 1.57 1.82
CA SER A 192 -8.56 1.93 0.60
C SER A 192 -9.20 1.19 -0.56
N PHE A 193 -9.87 1.91 -1.49
CA PHE A 193 -10.76 1.30 -2.47
C PHE A 193 -10.44 1.71 -3.92
N ASP A 194 -10.56 0.76 -4.86
CA ASP A 194 -10.39 1.05 -6.29
C ASP A 194 -11.47 2.03 -6.77
N ALA A 195 -11.07 3.22 -7.19
CA ALA A 195 -11.97 4.28 -7.66
C ALA A 195 -12.88 3.83 -8.81
N ARG A 196 -12.40 2.93 -9.68
CA ARG A 196 -13.18 2.40 -10.82
C ARG A 196 -14.35 1.52 -10.37
N ALA A 197 -14.35 1.05 -9.14
CA ALA A 197 -15.42 0.25 -8.57
C ALA A 197 -16.44 1.06 -7.76
N LEU A 198 -16.29 2.38 -7.73
CA LEU A 198 -17.26 3.33 -7.18
C LEU A 198 -18.29 3.75 -8.26
N PRO A 199 -19.53 4.10 -7.86
CA PRO A 199 -20.08 4.06 -6.49
C PRO A 199 -20.31 2.63 -5.99
N ASN A 200 -20.16 2.43 -4.67
CA ASN A 200 -20.38 1.15 -4.02
C ASN A 200 -21.14 1.37 -2.69
N ALA A 201 -22.31 0.76 -2.56
CA ALA A 201 -23.19 0.95 -1.40
C ALA A 201 -22.55 0.49 -0.06
N ALA A 202 -21.69 -0.52 -0.09
CA ALA A 202 -20.99 -0.96 1.12
C ALA A 202 -19.91 0.04 1.54
N VAL A 203 -19.17 0.60 0.58
CA VAL A 203 -18.22 1.69 0.82
C VAL A 203 -18.93 2.89 1.43
N THR A 204 -20.02 3.33 0.80
CA THR A 204 -20.84 4.46 1.31
C THR A 204 -21.28 4.21 2.74
N ARG A 205 -21.77 3.00 3.06
CA ARG A 205 -22.21 2.66 4.41
C ARG A 205 -21.07 2.72 5.43
N TRP A 206 -19.93 2.10 5.16
CA TRP A 206 -18.80 2.09 6.08
C TRP A 206 -18.17 3.48 6.24
N HIS A 207 -18.08 4.23 5.15
CA HIS A 207 -17.53 5.59 5.17
C HIS A 207 -18.50 6.57 5.86
N LYS A 208 -19.71 6.77 5.30
CA LYS A 208 -20.65 7.83 5.77
C LYS A 208 -21.36 7.48 7.07
N GLU A 209 -21.77 6.21 7.26
CA GLU A 209 -22.55 5.83 8.44
C GLU A 209 -21.67 5.38 9.61
N LYS A 210 -20.49 4.83 9.35
CA LYS A 210 -19.55 4.33 10.36
C LYS A 210 -18.31 5.20 10.54
N GLY A 211 -18.12 6.22 9.71
CA GLY A 211 -17.05 7.21 9.82
C GLY A 211 -15.66 6.70 9.47
N LEU A 212 -15.52 5.60 8.71
CA LEU A 212 -14.22 5.13 8.28
C LEU A 212 -13.68 6.03 7.17
N PRO A 213 -12.45 6.57 7.29
CA PRO A 213 -11.81 7.29 6.19
C PRO A 213 -11.75 6.47 4.90
N LEU A 214 -11.98 7.14 3.75
CA LEU A 214 -11.95 6.53 2.42
C LEU A 214 -10.82 7.11 1.57
N LEU A 215 -9.84 6.26 1.23
CA LEU A 215 -8.78 6.55 0.27
C LEU A 215 -9.09 5.85 -1.05
N CYS A 216 -9.07 6.58 -2.16
CA CYS A 216 -9.30 6.02 -3.49
C CYS A 216 -8.00 5.85 -4.28
N TRP A 217 -7.82 4.70 -4.94
CA TRP A 217 -6.66 4.32 -5.75
C TRP A 217 -7.10 3.63 -7.06
N THR A 218 -6.30 3.52 -8.07
CA THR A 218 -5.15 4.34 -8.38
C THR A 218 -5.62 5.42 -9.33
N ILE A 219 -5.39 6.66 -8.99
CA ILE A 219 -5.85 7.84 -9.74
C ILE A 219 -4.74 8.29 -10.69
N ARG A 220 -5.08 8.47 -11.96
CA ARG A 220 -4.11 8.75 -13.04
C ARG A 220 -4.38 10.04 -13.82
N SER A 221 -5.41 10.76 -13.45
CA SER A 221 -5.75 12.06 -14.08
C SER A 221 -6.48 12.97 -13.11
N GLN A 222 -6.51 14.25 -13.41
CA GLN A 222 -7.29 15.21 -12.63
C GLN A 222 -8.79 14.91 -12.69
N GLU A 223 -9.28 14.46 -13.83
CA GLU A 223 -10.69 14.06 -13.98
C GLU A 223 -11.06 12.90 -13.05
N GLU A 224 -10.19 11.88 -12.96
CA GLU A 224 -10.39 10.77 -12.02
C GLU A 224 -10.34 11.25 -10.56
N ALA A 225 -9.46 12.21 -10.24
CA ALA A 225 -9.34 12.78 -8.90
C ALA A 225 -10.62 13.55 -8.51
N ASP A 226 -11.10 14.40 -9.40
CA ASP A 226 -12.33 15.18 -9.18
C ASP A 226 -13.53 14.25 -9.02
N ARG A 227 -13.65 13.23 -9.87
CA ARG A 227 -14.68 12.19 -9.74
C ARG A 227 -14.61 11.41 -8.44
N ALA A 228 -13.41 11.01 -7.99
CA ALA A 228 -13.26 10.30 -6.72
C ALA A 228 -13.74 11.17 -5.55
N LYS A 229 -13.40 12.46 -5.57
CA LYS A 229 -13.85 13.45 -4.58
C LYS A 229 -15.38 13.63 -4.59
N GLU A 230 -16.00 13.75 -5.76
CA GLU A 230 -17.46 13.81 -5.92
C GLU A 230 -18.15 12.56 -5.36
N LEU A 231 -17.52 11.40 -5.48
CA LEU A 231 -18.02 10.11 -4.97
C LEU A 231 -17.75 9.92 -3.46
N GLY A 232 -17.10 10.92 -2.81
CA GLY A 232 -16.92 10.99 -1.38
C GLY A 232 -15.58 10.46 -0.88
N ALA A 233 -14.54 10.36 -1.72
CA ALA A 233 -13.20 10.07 -1.24
C ALA A 233 -12.68 11.19 -0.34
N ASP A 234 -12.12 10.85 0.82
CA ASP A 234 -11.42 11.81 1.69
C ASP A 234 -10.06 12.16 1.13
N ASN A 235 -9.41 11.22 0.41
CA ASN A 235 -8.16 11.46 -0.27
C ASN A 235 -7.91 10.42 -1.38
N ILE A 236 -6.88 10.68 -2.19
CA ILE A 236 -6.49 9.86 -3.34
C ILE A 236 -5.06 9.35 -3.23
N ILE A 237 -4.82 8.18 -3.81
CA ILE A 237 -3.49 7.63 -4.07
C ILE A 237 -3.28 7.70 -5.59
N PHE A 238 -2.32 8.52 -6.02
CA PHE A 238 -2.15 8.94 -7.42
C PHE A 238 -0.82 8.49 -8.02
N GLU A 239 -0.80 8.36 -9.35
CA GLU A 239 0.42 8.15 -10.14
C GLU A 239 0.28 8.76 -11.54
N ASN A 240 1.42 9.00 -12.22
CA ASN A 240 1.51 9.47 -13.62
C ASN A 240 0.91 10.85 -13.93
N PHE A 241 0.60 11.65 -12.93
CA PHE A 241 0.22 13.07 -13.05
C PHE A 241 0.47 13.77 -11.72
N ILE A 242 0.42 15.11 -11.72
CA ILE A 242 0.50 15.91 -10.49
C ILE A 242 -0.90 16.45 -10.20
N PRO A 243 -1.54 16.06 -9.09
CA PRO A 243 -2.85 16.57 -8.70
C PRO A 243 -2.81 18.09 -8.44
N LYS A 244 -3.85 18.82 -8.91
CA LYS A 244 -4.06 20.21 -8.51
C LYS A 244 -4.53 20.25 -7.05
N GLU A 245 -4.01 21.21 -6.31
CA GLU A 245 -4.41 21.48 -4.92
C GLU A 245 -5.84 22.03 -4.83
#